data_c9f0cece6d6ebf00b35c67c4655f2bd0
#
_entry.id   c9f0cece6d6ebf00b35c67c4655f2bd0
#
_cell.length_a   1.000
_cell.length_b   1.000
_cell.length_c   1.000
_cell.angle_alpha   90.00
_cell.angle_beta   90.00
_cell.angle_gamma   90.00
#
_symmetry.space_group_name_H-M   'P 1'
#
loop_
_entity.id
_entity.type
_entity.pdbx_description
1 polymer ?
#
loop_
_entity_poly.entity_id
_entity_poly.type
_entity_poly.pdbx_seq_one_letter_code
_entity_poly.pdbx_strand_id
1 'polypeptide(L)'
;MNHIEIRRAETADLDEIEKIYTAARRFMAENGNPTQWKNGYPWRDLLEEDIRLEKLYVALRKNEICGVFVFVIGEDPTYGYLEGGTWRSNLPYGTIHRIASRSSGVFAACLEFCRSKSAHIRVDTHADNKPMQHLAEKHGFSKRGIIYVEDGTPRIAYDLL
;
A
#
# COMPACT_ATOMS: atom_id res chain seq x y z
N MET A 1 -9.78 -23.73 4.82
CA MET A 1 -9.62 -22.74 3.75
C MET A 1 -9.01 -21.45 4.29
N ASN A 2 -8.06 -20.91 3.57
CA ASN A 2 -7.32 -19.72 4.01
C ASN A 2 -7.97 -18.43 3.51
N HIS A 3 -9.26 -18.27 3.82
CA HIS A 3 -9.99 -17.07 3.46
C HIS A 3 -9.47 -15.87 4.26
N ILE A 4 -9.26 -14.75 3.55
CA ILE A 4 -8.85 -13.48 4.16
C ILE A 4 -10.04 -12.51 4.07
N GLU A 5 -10.42 -11.98 5.22
CA GLU A 5 -11.44 -10.93 5.31
C GLU A 5 -10.77 -9.57 5.37
N ILE A 6 -11.40 -8.57 4.76
CA ILE A 6 -10.94 -7.18 4.81
C ILE A 6 -12.01 -6.37 5.54
N ARG A 7 -11.59 -5.58 6.52
CA ARG A 7 -12.47 -4.62 7.18
C ARG A 7 -11.70 -3.35 7.52
N ARG A 8 -12.42 -2.29 7.84
CA ARG A 8 -11.79 -1.07 8.34
C ARG A 8 -11.11 -1.34 9.68
N ALA A 9 -9.95 -0.72 9.87
CA ALA A 9 -9.23 -0.78 11.13
C ALA A 9 -9.95 0.02 12.20
N GLU A 10 -9.83 -0.43 13.43
CA GLU A 10 -10.37 0.22 14.63
C GLU A 10 -9.22 0.57 15.57
N THR A 11 -9.46 1.49 16.50
CA THR A 11 -8.45 1.90 17.47
C THR A 11 -7.88 0.69 18.26
N ALA A 12 -8.72 -0.30 18.55
CA ALA A 12 -8.28 -1.51 19.25
C ALA A 12 -7.27 -2.34 18.45
N ASP A 13 -7.16 -2.12 17.14
CA ASP A 13 -6.23 -2.85 16.28
C ASP A 13 -4.81 -2.26 16.26
N LEU A 14 -4.63 -1.05 16.80
CA LEU A 14 -3.38 -0.30 16.65
C LEU A 14 -2.14 -1.04 17.09
N ASP A 15 -2.18 -1.72 18.23
CA ASP A 15 -1.00 -2.44 18.73
C ASP A 15 -0.55 -3.54 17.76
N GLU A 16 -1.49 -4.31 17.22
CA GLU A 16 -1.19 -5.34 16.22
C GLU A 16 -0.73 -4.73 14.88
N ILE A 17 -1.34 -3.63 14.46
CA ILE A 17 -0.96 -2.91 13.26
C ILE A 17 0.49 -2.44 13.38
N GLU A 18 0.87 -1.85 14.50
CA GLU A 18 2.25 -1.39 14.73
C GLU A 18 3.26 -2.54 14.66
N LYS A 19 2.91 -3.70 15.17
CA LYS A 19 3.77 -4.89 15.08
C LYS A 19 4.01 -5.30 13.63
N ILE A 20 2.96 -5.26 12.81
CA ILE A 20 3.07 -5.59 11.39
C ILE A 20 3.97 -4.59 10.67
N TYR A 21 3.78 -3.29 10.90
CA TYR A 21 4.62 -2.28 10.27
C TYR A 21 6.08 -2.34 10.75
N THR A 22 6.30 -2.63 12.03
CA THR A 22 7.66 -2.78 12.57
C THR A 22 8.38 -3.94 11.89
N ALA A 23 7.72 -5.08 11.73
CA ALA A 23 8.27 -6.23 11.03
C ALA A 23 8.52 -5.92 9.56
N ALA A 24 7.61 -5.19 8.91
CA ALA A 24 7.75 -4.80 7.51
C ALA A 24 8.95 -3.85 7.30
N ARG A 25 9.14 -2.89 8.19
CA ARG A 25 10.29 -1.98 8.12
C ARG A 25 11.61 -2.75 8.24
N ARG A 26 11.66 -3.69 9.18
CA ARG A 26 12.84 -4.55 9.36
C ARG A 26 13.12 -5.36 8.11
N PHE A 27 12.09 -5.98 7.55
CA PHE A 27 12.22 -6.75 6.31
C PHE A 27 12.75 -5.88 5.18
N MET A 28 12.20 -4.68 4.99
CA MET A 28 12.66 -3.73 3.98
C MET A 28 14.14 -3.40 4.16
N ALA A 29 14.54 -3.04 5.37
CA ALA A 29 15.94 -2.67 5.66
C ALA A 29 16.90 -3.84 5.39
N GLU A 30 16.52 -5.05 5.79
CA GLU A 30 17.33 -6.25 5.62
C GLU A 30 17.42 -6.71 4.15
N ASN A 31 16.49 -6.26 3.31
CA ASN A 31 16.41 -6.63 1.90
C ASN A 31 16.75 -5.49 0.94
N GLY A 32 17.60 -4.56 1.39
CA GLY A 32 18.17 -3.52 0.54
C GLY A 32 17.31 -2.28 0.36
N ASN A 33 16.27 -2.10 1.18
CA ASN A 33 15.36 -0.95 1.08
C ASN A 33 15.20 -0.25 2.44
N PRO A 34 16.27 0.37 2.97
CA PRO A 34 16.21 0.97 4.31
C PRO A 34 15.58 2.36 4.35
N THR A 35 15.35 3.01 3.21
CA THR A 35 14.97 4.43 3.16
C THR A 35 13.52 4.70 2.81
N GLN A 36 12.76 3.72 2.31
CA GLN A 36 11.37 3.93 1.94
C GLN A 36 10.50 4.26 3.18
N TRP A 37 10.63 3.48 4.24
CA TRP A 37 9.94 3.69 5.51
C TRP A 37 10.97 3.90 6.63
N LYS A 38 11.59 5.05 6.65
CA LYS A 38 12.64 5.39 7.62
C LYS A 38 12.06 6.13 8.83
N ASN A 39 12.84 6.23 9.91
CA ASN A 39 12.52 7.01 11.11
C ASN A 39 11.20 6.57 11.80
N GLY A 40 10.90 5.26 11.76
CA GLY A 40 9.70 4.74 12.41
C GLY A 40 8.39 4.93 11.65
N TYR A 41 8.45 5.49 10.42
CA TYR A 41 7.26 5.65 9.57
C TYR A 41 6.67 4.29 9.20
N PRO A 42 5.33 4.08 9.18
CA PRO A 42 4.30 5.06 9.57
C PRO A 42 4.15 5.14 11.10
N TRP A 43 4.02 6.38 11.62
CA TRP A 43 3.93 6.63 13.06
C TRP A 43 2.52 6.38 13.58
N ARG A 44 2.40 6.14 14.88
CA ARG A 44 1.10 5.89 15.52
C ARG A 44 0.10 7.01 15.27
N ASP A 45 0.52 8.26 15.38
CA ASP A 45 -0.35 9.42 15.14
C ASP A 45 -0.94 9.40 13.73
N LEU A 46 -0.13 9.02 12.73
CA LEU A 46 -0.58 8.88 11.36
C LEU A 46 -1.61 7.76 11.22
N LEU A 47 -1.37 6.64 11.90
CA LEU A 47 -2.29 5.50 11.87
C LEU A 47 -3.62 5.85 12.54
N GLU A 48 -3.59 6.57 13.64
CA GLU A 48 -4.80 7.06 14.31
C GLU A 48 -5.61 7.96 13.40
N GLU A 49 -4.94 8.87 12.68
CA GLU A 49 -5.59 9.76 11.71
C GLU A 49 -6.18 8.97 10.54
N ASP A 50 -5.47 7.96 10.04
CA ASP A 50 -5.98 7.10 8.98
C ASP A 50 -7.23 6.35 9.41
N ILE A 51 -7.29 5.90 10.67
CA ILE A 51 -8.49 5.26 11.23
C ILE A 51 -9.62 6.27 11.32
N ARG A 52 -9.35 7.46 11.84
CA ARG A 52 -10.35 8.53 11.95
C ARG A 52 -10.95 8.89 10.60
N LEU A 53 -10.13 8.93 9.55
CA LEU A 53 -10.56 9.23 8.19
C LEU A 53 -11.14 8.00 7.45
N GLU A 54 -11.24 6.86 8.13
CA GLU A 54 -11.82 5.62 7.61
C GLU A 54 -11.14 5.08 6.35
N LYS A 55 -9.83 5.28 6.25
CA LYS A 55 -9.06 4.82 5.08
C LYS A 55 -8.03 3.74 5.38
N LEU A 56 -7.92 3.32 6.65
CA LEU A 56 -7.04 2.22 7.05
C LEU A 56 -7.85 0.94 7.17
N TYR A 57 -7.33 -0.14 6.56
CA TYR A 57 -7.98 -1.44 6.51
C TYR A 57 -7.05 -2.51 7.05
N VAL A 58 -7.63 -3.54 7.63
CA VAL A 58 -6.89 -4.72 8.09
C VAL A 58 -7.38 -5.96 7.34
N ALA A 59 -6.45 -6.87 7.11
CA ALA A 59 -6.73 -8.19 6.55
C ALA A 59 -6.67 -9.21 7.68
N LEU A 60 -7.68 -10.08 7.77
CA LEU A 60 -7.78 -11.08 8.83
C LEU A 60 -7.84 -12.47 8.24
N ARG A 61 -7.10 -13.38 8.86
CA ARG A 61 -7.17 -14.82 8.59
C ARG A 61 -7.47 -15.51 9.92
N LYS A 62 -8.60 -16.23 9.99
CA LYS A 62 -9.06 -16.89 11.22
C LYS A 62 -9.16 -15.89 12.39
N ASN A 63 -9.71 -14.72 12.11
CA ASN A 63 -9.90 -13.63 13.07
C ASN A 63 -8.62 -12.98 13.62
N GLU A 64 -7.46 -13.31 13.04
CA GLU A 64 -6.19 -12.68 13.40
C GLU A 64 -5.75 -11.72 12.29
N ILE A 65 -5.26 -10.54 12.68
CA ILE A 65 -4.76 -9.56 11.73
C ILE A 65 -3.48 -10.08 11.09
N CYS A 66 -3.48 -10.22 9.76
CA CYS A 66 -2.33 -10.69 9.01
C CYS A 66 -1.82 -9.66 8.00
N GLY A 67 -2.49 -8.54 7.87
CA GLY A 67 -2.07 -7.47 6.98
C GLY A 67 -2.76 -6.15 7.27
N VAL A 68 -2.23 -5.08 6.72
CA VAL A 68 -2.75 -3.72 6.88
C VAL A 68 -2.44 -2.92 5.62
N PHE A 69 -3.34 -2.02 5.24
CA PHE A 69 -3.13 -1.14 4.10
C PHE A 69 -4.03 0.08 4.18
N VAL A 70 -3.64 1.13 3.46
CA VAL A 70 -4.47 2.31 3.25
C VAL A 70 -5.06 2.23 1.85
N PHE A 71 -6.34 2.55 1.71
CA PHE A 71 -6.99 2.65 0.41
C PHE A 71 -7.81 3.92 0.34
N VAL A 72 -7.58 4.73 -0.71
CA VAL A 72 -8.25 6.01 -0.91
C VAL A 72 -8.72 6.08 -2.35
N ILE A 73 -10.00 6.45 -2.56
CA ILE A 73 -10.53 6.76 -3.88
C ILE A 73 -10.47 8.28 -4.03
N GLY A 74 -9.91 8.74 -5.17
CA GLY A 74 -9.78 10.17 -5.45
C GLY A 74 -8.37 10.53 -5.87
N GLU A 75 -8.18 11.78 -6.26
CA GLU A 75 -6.89 12.25 -6.74
C GLU A 75 -5.85 12.31 -5.61
N ASP A 76 -4.66 11.80 -5.92
CA ASP A 76 -3.48 11.94 -5.07
C ASP A 76 -2.59 13.03 -5.69
N PRO A 77 -2.30 14.11 -4.95
CA PRO A 77 -1.47 15.20 -5.49
C PRO A 77 -0.11 14.73 -6.01
N THR A 78 0.51 13.72 -5.41
CA THR A 78 1.80 13.19 -5.85
C THR A 78 1.72 12.49 -7.20
N TYR A 79 0.53 12.13 -7.66
CA TYR A 79 0.30 11.48 -8.94
C TYR A 79 -0.02 12.47 -10.06
N GLY A 80 -0.04 13.75 -9.78
CA GLY A 80 -0.30 14.79 -10.78
C GLY A 80 0.82 14.99 -11.78
N TYR A 81 2.06 14.69 -11.37
CA TYR A 81 3.22 14.74 -12.26
C TYR A 81 3.84 13.34 -12.37
N LEU A 82 3.92 12.84 -13.59
CA LEU A 82 4.50 11.53 -13.89
C LEU A 82 5.65 11.73 -14.88
N GLU A 83 6.87 11.45 -14.41
CA GLU A 83 8.06 11.58 -15.25
C GLU A 83 8.29 10.32 -16.07
N GLY A 84 8.61 10.50 -17.35
CA GLY A 84 9.00 9.39 -18.21
C GLY A 84 7.87 8.51 -18.70
N GLY A 85 6.63 8.96 -18.59
CA GLY A 85 5.48 8.19 -19.05
C GLY A 85 4.17 8.91 -18.85
N THR A 86 3.08 8.18 -19.01
CA THR A 86 1.73 8.70 -18.83
C THR A 86 0.85 7.65 -18.17
N TRP A 87 -0.14 8.10 -17.40
CA TRP A 87 -1.19 7.22 -16.89
C TRP A 87 -2.04 6.74 -18.08
N ARG A 88 -2.49 5.47 -18.00
CA ARG A 88 -3.31 4.90 -19.10
C ARG A 88 -4.74 5.37 -19.07
N SER A 89 -5.20 5.98 -17.97
CA SER A 89 -6.56 6.48 -17.85
C SER A 89 -6.60 7.74 -16.99
N ASN A 90 -7.49 8.66 -17.34
CA ASN A 90 -7.79 9.85 -16.56
C ASN A 90 -9.08 9.69 -15.74
N LEU A 91 -9.68 8.50 -15.75
CA LEU A 91 -10.85 8.20 -14.95
C LEU A 91 -10.49 8.15 -13.46
N PRO A 92 -11.49 8.29 -12.58
CA PRO A 92 -11.26 8.15 -11.13
C PRO A 92 -10.53 6.84 -10.80
N TYR A 93 -9.67 6.90 -9.81
CA TYR A 93 -8.85 5.76 -9.41
C TYR A 93 -8.80 5.62 -7.89
N GLY A 94 -8.48 4.43 -7.42
CA GLY A 94 -8.13 4.19 -6.04
C GLY A 94 -6.64 3.98 -5.89
N THR A 95 -6.09 4.36 -4.76
CA THR A 95 -4.66 4.22 -4.46
C THR A 95 -4.48 3.36 -3.23
N ILE A 96 -3.60 2.35 -3.32
CA ILE A 96 -3.19 1.54 -2.18
C ILE A 96 -1.87 2.09 -1.67
N HIS A 97 -1.84 2.48 -0.39
CA HIS A 97 -0.65 2.98 0.28
C HIS A 97 -0.28 2.10 1.47
N ARG A 98 0.98 2.08 1.81
CA ARG A 98 1.50 1.51 3.06
C ARG A 98 0.97 0.11 3.34
N ILE A 99 0.98 -0.76 2.32
CA ILE A 99 0.58 -2.15 2.50
C ILE A 99 1.70 -2.93 3.19
N ALA A 100 1.34 -3.69 4.20
CA ALA A 100 2.25 -4.56 4.91
C ALA A 100 1.52 -5.85 5.30
N SER A 101 2.26 -6.96 5.31
CA SER A 101 1.67 -8.26 5.64
C SER A 101 2.66 -9.11 6.41
N ARG A 102 2.11 -10.05 7.20
CA ARG A 102 2.91 -11.07 7.89
C ARG A 102 2.65 -12.48 7.36
N SER A 103 1.86 -12.60 6.28
CA SER A 103 1.61 -13.90 5.66
C SER A 103 1.31 -13.76 4.17
N SER A 104 1.39 -14.86 3.43
CA SER A 104 1.14 -14.88 1.99
C SER A 104 -0.34 -14.68 1.66
N GLY A 105 -0.60 -14.22 0.44
CA GLY A 105 -1.97 -14.04 -0.07
C GLY A 105 -2.64 -12.74 0.32
N VAL A 106 -2.04 -11.93 1.20
CA VAL A 106 -2.62 -10.67 1.65
C VAL A 106 -2.73 -9.65 0.52
N PHE A 107 -1.69 -9.50 -0.30
CA PHE A 107 -1.73 -8.53 -1.40
C PHE A 107 -2.88 -8.85 -2.37
N ALA A 108 -3.04 -10.12 -2.75
CA ALA A 108 -4.11 -10.56 -3.65
C ALA A 108 -5.49 -10.26 -3.07
N ALA A 109 -5.70 -10.53 -1.78
CA ALA A 109 -6.97 -10.27 -1.10
C ALA A 109 -7.26 -8.77 -1.01
N CYS A 110 -6.26 -7.96 -0.68
CA CYS A 110 -6.38 -6.50 -0.63
C CYS A 110 -6.72 -5.94 -2.01
N LEU A 111 -6.07 -6.42 -3.04
CA LEU A 111 -6.30 -5.96 -4.41
C LEU A 111 -7.72 -6.31 -4.87
N GLU A 112 -8.19 -7.52 -4.60
CA GLU A 112 -9.56 -7.93 -4.92
C GLU A 112 -10.58 -7.00 -4.24
N PHE A 113 -10.38 -6.72 -2.95
CA PHE A 113 -11.23 -5.79 -2.22
C PHE A 113 -11.24 -4.41 -2.87
N CYS A 114 -10.05 -3.85 -3.17
CA CYS A 114 -9.92 -2.52 -3.74
C CYS A 114 -10.56 -2.45 -5.13
N ARG A 115 -10.41 -3.48 -5.94
CA ARG A 115 -11.02 -3.54 -7.28
C ARG A 115 -12.53 -3.64 -7.24
N SER A 116 -13.10 -4.14 -6.15
CA SER A 116 -14.55 -4.10 -5.95
C SER A 116 -15.07 -2.67 -5.74
N LYS A 117 -14.18 -1.73 -5.37
CA LYS A 117 -14.51 -0.33 -5.10
C LYS A 117 -14.12 0.61 -6.24
N SER A 118 -13.07 0.26 -6.98
CA SER A 118 -12.59 1.07 -8.11
C SER A 118 -11.98 0.16 -9.17
N ALA A 119 -12.37 0.33 -10.42
CA ALA A 119 -11.83 -0.44 -11.54
C ALA A 119 -10.38 -0.06 -11.87
N HIS A 120 -9.97 1.16 -11.52
CA HIS A 120 -8.65 1.69 -11.80
C HIS A 120 -7.89 1.87 -10.49
N ILE A 121 -6.77 1.17 -10.35
CA ILE A 121 -5.94 1.17 -9.13
C ILE A 121 -4.54 1.67 -9.48
N ARG A 122 -3.98 2.52 -8.63
CA ARG A 122 -2.59 2.99 -8.73
C ARG A 122 -1.83 2.63 -7.48
N VAL A 123 -0.56 2.32 -7.65
CA VAL A 123 0.38 2.08 -6.55
C VAL A 123 1.73 2.66 -6.91
N ASP A 124 2.56 2.90 -5.91
CA ASP A 124 3.95 3.29 -6.11
C ASP A 124 4.84 2.59 -5.09
N THR A 125 6.14 2.47 -5.41
CA THR A 125 7.11 1.89 -4.49
C THR A 125 8.52 2.41 -4.80
N HIS A 126 9.40 2.28 -3.81
CA HIS A 126 10.80 2.66 -3.95
C HIS A 126 11.52 1.74 -4.95
N ALA A 127 12.50 2.29 -5.68
CA ALA A 127 13.31 1.51 -6.62
C ALA A 127 14.05 0.34 -5.97
N ASP A 128 14.34 0.44 -4.67
CA ASP A 128 15.02 -0.62 -3.92
C ASP A 128 14.05 -1.68 -3.38
N ASN A 129 12.75 -1.47 -3.49
CA ASN A 129 11.75 -2.41 -3.01
C ASN A 129 11.41 -3.45 -4.08
N LYS A 130 12.32 -4.38 -4.30
CA LYS A 130 12.15 -5.42 -5.32
C LYS A 130 10.97 -6.35 -5.06
N PRO A 131 10.70 -6.78 -3.81
CA PRO A 131 9.53 -7.62 -3.54
C PRO A 131 8.21 -6.96 -3.95
N MET A 132 8.03 -5.68 -3.66
CA MET A 132 6.79 -4.97 -4.02
C MET A 132 6.67 -4.77 -5.54
N GLN A 133 7.77 -4.45 -6.22
CA GLN A 133 7.79 -4.36 -7.67
C GLN A 133 7.35 -5.69 -8.30
N HIS A 134 7.89 -6.79 -7.80
CA HIS A 134 7.54 -8.12 -8.27
C HIS A 134 6.05 -8.43 -8.04
N LEU A 135 5.52 -8.11 -6.87
CA LEU A 135 4.10 -8.32 -6.56
C LEU A 135 3.20 -7.50 -7.48
N ALA A 136 3.52 -6.23 -7.70
CA ALA A 136 2.73 -5.37 -8.58
C ALA A 136 2.69 -5.96 -10.00
N GLU A 137 3.82 -6.30 -10.55
CA GLU A 137 3.91 -6.88 -11.90
C GLU A 137 3.20 -8.23 -12.00
N LYS A 138 3.39 -9.09 -11.00
CA LYS A 138 2.74 -10.40 -10.94
C LYS A 138 1.20 -10.28 -10.97
N HIS A 139 0.65 -9.24 -10.36
CA HIS A 139 -0.79 -9.01 -10.29
C HIS A 139 -1.33 -8.12 -11.42
N GLY A 140 -0.54 -7.89 -12.45
CA GLY A 140 -0.99 -7.24 -13.68
C GLY A 140 -0.83 -5.73 -13.72
N PHE A 141 -0.18 -5.13 -12.73
CA PHE A 141 0.14 -3.70 -12.78
C PHE A 141 1.18 -3.41 -13.85
N SER A 142 1.03 -2.29 -14.51
CA SER A 142 1.99 -1.81 -15.50
C SER A 142 2.77 -0.64 -14.96
N LYS A 143 4.09 -0.69 -15.12
CA LYS A 143 4.97 0.43 -14.78
C LYS A 143 4.65 1.61 -15.70
N ARG A 144 4.38 2.79 -15.10
CA ARG A 144 3.96 3.96 -15.86
C ARG A 144 5.00 5.08 -15.91
N GLY A 145 5.84 5.18 -14.91
CA GLY A 145 6.85 6.22 -14.82
C GLY A 145 7.29 6.45 -13.39
N ILE A 146 7.79 7.65 -13.12
CA ILE A 146 8.31 8.04 -11.82
C ILE A 146 7.47 9.17 -11.25
N ILE A 147 7.05 9.04 -10.00
CA ILE A 147 6.46 10.13 -9.22
C ILE A 147 7.45 10.57 -8.15
N TYR A 148 7.20 11.71 -7.55
CA TYR A 148 8.00 12.25 -6.45
C TYR A 148 7.09 12.46 -5.25
N VAL A 149 7.46 11.84 -4.12
CA VAL A 149 6.70 11.98 -2.87
C VAL A 149 7.05 13.30 -2.18
N GLU A 150 6.39 13.60 -1.05
CA GLU A 150 6.49 14.92 -0.40
C GLU A 150 7.92 15.37 -0.10
N ASP A 151 8.81 14.46 0.27
CA ASP A 151 10.21 14.80 0.56
C ASP A 151 11.07 14.95 -0.71
N GLY A 152 10.46 14.85 -1.90
CA GLY A 152 11.16 15.01 -3.17
C GLY A 152 11.84 13.75 -3.67
N THR A 153 11.74 12.62 -2.96
CA THR A 153 12.37 11.37 -3.39
C THR A 153 11.49 10.64 -4.42
N PRO A 154 12.13 9.92 -5.37
CA PRO A 154 11.37 9.26 -6.45
C PRO A 154 10.75 7.94 -6.02
N ARG A 155 9.65 7.60 -6.69
CA ARG A 155 9.00 6.28 -6.59
C ARG A 155 8.60 5.81 -7.96
N ILE A 156 8.63 4.50 -8.17
CA ILE A 156 8.14 3.88 -9.40
C ILE A 156 6.62 3.78 -9.29
N ALA A 157 5.92 4.29 -10.27
CA ALA A 157 4.46 4.33 -10.30
C ALA A 157 3.90 3.27 -11.26
N TYR A 158 2.81 2.64 -10.83
CA TYR A 158 2.14 1.57 -11.55
C TYR A 158 0.65 1.83 -11.61
N ASP A 159 -0.01 1.35 -12.66
CA ASP A 159 -1.46 1.31 -12.71
C ASP A 159 -2.00 -0.08 -13.10
N LEU A 160 -3.25 -0.33 -12.71
CA LEU A 160 -4.01 -1.52 -13.07
C LEU A 160 -5.39 -1.06 -13.52
N LEU A 161 -5.80 -1.49 -14.71
CA LEU A 161 -7.11 -1.16 -15.29
C LEU A 161 -8.07 -2.36 -15.23
#